data_1334f5e13b2e5a003c373a41fb26d736
#
_entry.id   1334f5e13b2e5a003c373a41fb26d736
#
_cell.length_a   1.000
_cell.length_b   1.000
_cell.length_c   1.000
_cell.angle_alpha   90.00
_cell.angle_beta   90.00
_cell.angle_gamma   90.00
#
_symmetry.space_group_name_H-M   'P 1'
#
loop_
_entity.id
_entity.type
_entity.pdbx_description
1 polymer ?
#
loop_
_entity_poly.entity_id
_entity_poly.type
_entity_poly.pdbx_seq_one_letter_code
_entity_poly.pdbx_strand_id
1 'polypeptide(L)'
;MQPTPQPQKVTAMHLLENRFLNRVLHKALWAVLLPLCALVGVAQVAFDWHHARDTGQGGPVARAAYNQASEPPREWQGAPLRPLALSDVEMRFAKHFPGSLARMTNGRQTLVLRTVNQATRMLHPATDCYRGLGYRIVNEQLEVQGDSQDRWRCFVAQRNGRSVRVCERIVDARGQGFTDTSAWYWASIAGQSQGPWKAFTVATPL
;
A
#
# COMPACT_ATOMS: atom_id res chain seq x y z
N MET A 1 -54.93 -59.21 -13.24
CA MET A 1 -55.21 -57.81 -13.61
C MET A 1 -54.66 -56.93 -12.54
N GLN A 2 -53.51 -56.30 -12.82
CA GLN A 2 -52.92 -55.30 -11.91
C GLN A 2 -53.28 -53.89 -12.38
N PRO A 3 -53.63 -52.94 -11.49
CA PRO A 3 -53.94 -51.61 -11.89
C PRO A 3 -52.66 -50.80 -12.14
N THR A 4 -52.65 -50.08 -13.25
CA THR A 4 -51.60 -49.13 -13.66
C THR A 4 -51.52 -47.94 -12.69
N PRO A 5 -50.33 -47.47 -12.28
CA PRO A 5 -50.19 -46.28 -11.46
C PRO A 5 -50.38 -45.00 -12.28
N GLN A 6 -51.21 -44.08 -11.78
CA GLN A 6 -51.39 -42.77 -12.35
C GLN A 6 -50.20 -41.86 -12.09
N PRO A 7 -49.78 -41.02 -13.03
CA PRO A 7 -48.66 -40.08 -12.84
C PRO A 7 -49.05 -38.90 -11.94
N GLN A 8 -48.24 -38.65 -10.92
CA GLN A 8 -48.39 -37.55 -9.97
C GLN A 8 -48.15 -36.19 -10.69
N LYS A 9 -49.22 -35.42 -10.91
CA LYS A 9 -49.19 -34.05 -11.42
C LYS A 9 -48.85 -32.98 -10.36
N VAL A 10 -48.46 -33.38 -9.15
CA VAL A 10 -48.32 -32.47 -7.99
C VAL A 10 -46.94 -31.80 -7.91
N THR A 11 -45.90 -32.33 -8.57
CA THR A 11 -44.52 -31.85 -8.38
C THR A 11 -44.16 -30.60 -9.19
N ALA A 12 -44.88 -30.32 -10.29
CA ALA A 12 -44.51 -29.20 -11.18
C ALA A 12 -44.96 -27.81 -10.65
N MET A 13 -46.04 -27.77 -9.88
CA MET A 13 -46.59 -26.50 -9.39
C MET A 13 -45.77 -25.90 -8.24
N HIS A 14 -45.23 -26.70 -7.33
CA HIS A 14 -44.36 -26.24 -6.24
C HIS A 14 -43.01 -25.75 -6.72
N LEU A 15 -42.48 -26.26 -7.83
CA LEU A 15 -41.20 -25.82 -8.40
C LEU A 15 -41.30 -24.45 -9.11
N LEU A 16 -42.46 -24.16 -9.68
CA LEU A 16 -42.74 -22.86 -10.31
C LEU A 16 -43.00 -21.74 -9.29
N GLU A 17 -43.68 -22.03 -8.21
CA GLU A 17 -43.93 -21.09 -7.11
C GLU A 17 -42.61 -20.68 -6.42
N ASN A 18 -41.71 -21.63 -6.13
CA ASN A 18 -40.40 -21.32 -5.55
C ASN A 18 -39.48 -20.48 -6.48
N ARG A 19 -39.56 -20.67 -7.80
CA ARG A 19 -38.79 -19.87 -8.75
C ARG A 19 -39.32 -18.45 -8.90
N PHE A 20 -40.65 -18.26 -8.80
CA PHE A 20 -41.25 -16.95 -8.86
C PHE A 20 -40.96 -16.16 -7.57
N LEU A 21 -41.13 -16.79 -6.42
CA LEU A 21 -40.86 -16.22 -5.10
C LEU A 21 -39.37 -15.81 -4.98
N ASN A 22 -38.42 -16.66 -5.40
CA ASN A 22 -36.99 -16.34 -5.42
C ASN A 22 -36.66 -15.16 -6.34
N ARG A 23 -37.33 -15.04 -7.50
CA ARG A 23 -37.09 -13.90 -8.40
C ARG A 23 -37.62 -12.59 -7.83
N VAL A 24 -38.76 -12.61 -7.17
CA VAL A 24 -39.35 -11.44 -6.53
C VAL A 24 -38.52 -11.03 -5.32
N LEU A 25 -38.12 -12.00 -4.48
CA LEU A 25 -37.27 -11.75 -3.31
C LEU A 25 -35.90 -11.18 -3.73
N HIS A 26 -35.33 -11.74 -4.80
CA HIS A 26 -34.02 -11.26 -5.32
C HIS A 26 -34.09 -9.84 -5.86
N LYS A 27 -35.17 -9.52 -6.60
CA LYS A 27 -35.40 -8.14 -7.09
C LYS A 27 -35.64 -7.16 -5.94
N ALA A 28 -36.44 -7.54 -4.94
CA ALA A 28 -36.70 -6.73 -3.76
C ALA A 28 -35.42 -6.50 -2.94
N LEU A 29 -34.57 -7.54 -2.78
CA LEU A 29 -33.31 -7.44 -2.08
C LEU A 29 -32.33 -6.45 -2.79
N TRP A 30 -32.21 -6.55 -4.11
CA TRP A 30 -31.39 -5.63 -4.88
C TRP A 30 -31.95 -4.20 -4.91
N ALA A 31 -33.27 -4.02 -4.92
CA ALA A 31 -33.90 -2.72 -4.87
C ALA A 31 -33.66 -1.98 -3.53
N VAL A 32 -33.38 -2.70 -2.45
CA VAL A 32 -33.05 -2.12 -1.13
C VAL A 32 -31.56 -2.00 -0.92
N LEU A 33 -30.78 -3.02 -1.28
CA LEU A 33 -29.32 -3.05 -1.09
C LEU A 33 -28.58 -2.00 -1.93
N LEU A 34 -28.97 -1.81 -3.19
CA LEU A 34 -28.29 -0.86 -4.06
C LEU A 34 -28.39 0.60 -3.56
N PRO A 35 -29.59 1.13 -3.21
CA PRO A 35 -29.67 2.48 -2.67
C PRO A 35 -29.02 2.60 -1.28
N LEU A 36 -29.06 1.55 -0.46
CA LEU A 36 -28.38 1.56 0.84
C LEU A 36 -26.85 1.66 0.66
N CYS A 37 -26.27 0.87 -0.24
CA CYS A 37 -24.84 0.96 -0.57
C CYS A 37 -24.47 2.33 -1.16
N ALA A 38 -25.33 2.91 -2.00
CA ALA A 38 -25.13 4.25 -2.55
C ALA A 38 -25.17 5.33 -1.46
N LEU A 39 -26.10 5.25 -0.52
CA LEU A 39 -26.19 6.18 0.62
C LEU A 39 -24.99 6.09 1.55
N VAL A 40 -24.54 4.87 1.86
CA VAL A 40 -23.31 4.67 2.67
C VAL A 40 -22.10 5.22 1.94
N GLY A 41 -21.98 4.99 0.63
CA GLY A 41 -20.88 5.51 -0.18
C GLY A 41 -20.86 7.06 -0.22
N VAL A 42 -22.02 7.70 -0.39
CA VAL A 42 -22.14 9.17 -0.37
C VAL A 42 -21.83 9.72 1.02
N ALA A 43 -22.28 9.08 2.09
CA ALA A 43 -21.98 9.50 3.47
C ALA A 43 -20.49 9.39 3.78
N GLN A 44 -19.80 8.33 3.32
CA GLN A 44 -18.35 8.20 3.46
C GLN A 44 -17.60 9.28 2.69
N VAL A 45 -17.96 9.55 1.43
CA VAL A 45 -17.33 10.61 0.63
C VAL A 45 -17.52 11.99 1.27
N ALA A 46 -18.73 12.28 1.80
CA ALA A 46 -19.01 13.55 2.48
C ALA A 46 -18.19 13.67 3.80
N PHE A 47 -18.07 12.57 4.56
CA PHE A 47 -17.29 12.52 5.78
C PHE A 47 -15.79 12.72 5.48
N ASP A 48 -15.26 12.03 4.48
CA ASP A 48 -13.87 12.18 4.04
C ASP A 48 -13.58 13.59 3.50
N TRP A 49 -14.56 14.22 2.83
CA TRP A 49 -14.43 15.59 2.31
C TRP A 49 -14.39 16.63 3.44
N HIS A 50 -15.17 16.45 4.51
CA HIS A 50 -15.10 17.27 5.70
C HIS A 50 -13.76 17.10 6.43
N HIS A 51 -13.30 15.86 6.63
CA HIS A 51 -12.00 15.61 7.25
C HIS A 51 -10.83 16.09 6.38
N ALA A 52 -10.90 15.96 5.05
CA ALA A 52 -9.86 16.45 4.14
C ALA A 52 -9.77 17.99 4.14
N ARG A 53 -10.86 18.72 4.36
CA ARG A 53 -10.84 20.17 4.54
C ARG A 53 -10.18 20.60 5.84
N ASP A 54 -10.41 19.87 6.93
CA ASP A 54 -9.79 20.17 8.23
C ASP A 54 -8.30 19.80 8.26
N THR A 55 -7.87 18.78 7.49
CA THR A 55 -6.46 18.38 7.38
C THR A 55 -5.70 19.09 6.27
N GLY A 56 -6.39 19.69 5.29
CA GLY A 56 -5.78 20.40 4.14
C GLY A 56 -5.17 21.76 4.47
N GLN A 57 -5.47 22.32 5.62
CA GLN A 57 -4.81 23.51 6.18
C GLN A 57 -4.03 23.10 7.44
N GLY A 58 -3.01 22.28 7.26
CA GLY A 58 -2.06 21.95 8.33
C GLY A 58 -1.49 23.24 8.89
N GLY A 59 -1.98 23.65 10.07
CA GLY A 59 -1.45 24.78 10.80
C GLY A 59 0.05 24.63 11.09
N PRO A 60 0.71 25.63 11.70
CA PRO A 60 2.16 25.61 11.97
C PRO A 60 2.64 24.35 12.68
N VAL A 61 1.81 23.74 13.53
CA VAL A 61 2.09 22.49 14.26
C VAL A 61 2.18 21.28 13.32
N ALA A 62 1.27 21.15 12.35
CA ALA A 62 1.30 20.06 11.37
C ALA A 62 2.50 20.19 10.40
N ARG A 63 2.87 21.42 10.04
CA ARG A 63 4.09 21.70 9.27
C ARG A 63 5.36 21.38 10.07
N ALA A 64 5.41 21.72 11.35
CA ALA A 64 6.54 21.41 12.22
C ALA A 64 6.69 19.87 12.39
N ALA A 65 5.59 19.15 12.62
CA ALA A 65 5.58 17.70 12.70
C ALA A 65 6.02 17.04 11.37
N TYR A 66 5.58 17.56 10.23
CA TYR A 66 6.02 17.11 8.90
C TYR A 66 7.52 17.35 8.69
N ASN A 67 8.02 18.54 9.05
CA ASN A 67 9.44 18.86 8.90
C ASN A 67 10.31 17.95 9.77
N GLN A 68 9.92 17.67 11.02
CA GLN A 68 10.60 16.69 11.87
C GLN A 68 10.51 15.27 11.33
N ALA A 69 9.35 14.86 10.82
CA ALA A 69 9.16 13.56 10.21
C ALA A 69 9.95 13.40 8.90
N SER A 70 10.21 14.51 8.19
CA SER A 70 10.98 14.53 6.94
C SER A 70 12.50 14.58 7.15
N GLU A 71 12.95 14.87 8.38
CA GLU A 71 14.38 14.85 8.69
C GLU A 71 14.92 13.42 8.54
N PRO A 72 15.96 13.23 7.75
CA PRO A 72 16.56 11.92 7.58
C PRO A 72 17.22 11.46 8.88
N PRO A 73 17.22 10.14 9.17
CA PRO A 73 17.87 9.61 10.35
C PRO A 73 19.37 9.92 10.33
N ARG A 74 19.93 10.19 11.48
CA ARG A 74 21.38 10.45 11.64
C ARG A 74 22.19 9.18 11.76
N GLU A 75 21.54 8.08 12.10
CA GLU A 75 22.15 6.75 12.30
C GLU A 75 21.28 5.65 11.67
N TRP A 76 21.93 4.59 11.26
CA TRP A 76 21.30 3.38 10.76
C TRP A 76 22.04 2.15 11.27
N GLN A 77 21.33 1.29 12.02
CA GLN A 77 21.90 0.09 12.63
C GLN A 77 23.17 0.38 13.45
N GLY A 78 23.14 1.46 14.28
CA GLY A 78 24.25 1.86 15.13
C GLY A 78 25.42 2.54 14.41
N ALA A 79 25.31 2.78 13.11
CA ALA A 79 26.34 3.47 12.34
C ALA A 79 25.87 4.86 11.88
N PRO A 80 26.72 5.91 11.98
CA PRO A 80 26.37 7.25 11.54
C PRO A 80 26.15 7.30 10.04
N LEU A 81 25.08 8.03 9.64
CA LEU A 81 24.73 8.28 8.25
C LEU A 81 25.27 9.65 7.80
N ARG A 82 25.81 9.68 6.60
CA ARG A 82 26.18 10.92 5.90
C ARG A 82 25.35 11.09 4.63
N PRO A 83 24.95 12.32 4.28
CA PRO A 83 24.22 12.57 3.05
C PRO A 83 25.03 12.19 1.82
N LEU A 84 24.32 11.72 0.79
CA LEU A 84 24.81 11.53 -0.57
C LEU A 84 24.01 12.38 -1.54
N ALA A 85 24.66 12.87 -2.59
CA ALA A 85 23.96 13.48 -3.70
C ALA A 85 22.99 12.48 -4.34
N LEU A 86 21.82 12.96 -4.75
CA LEU A 86 20.88 12.16 -5.53
C LEU A 86 21.50 11.84 -6.90
N SER A 87 21.27 10.64 -7.39
CA SER A 87 21.58 10.28 -8.76
C SER A 87 20.67 11.03 -9.74
N ASP A 88 21.04 11.09 -11.03
CA ASP A 88 20.24 11.74 -12.07
C ASP A 88 18.82 11.18 -12.16
N VAL A 89 18.65 9.87 -11.92
CA VAL A 89 17.35 9.21 -11.88
C VAL A 89 16.54 9.67 -10.68
N GLU A 90 17.16 9.71 -9.51
CA GLU A 90 16.52 10.17 -8.27
C GLU A 90 16.17 11.67 -8.35
N MET A 91 17.02 12.50 -8.95
CA MET A 91 16.74 13.92 -9.18
C MET A 91 15.54 14.12 -10.12
N ARG A 92 15.44 13.34 -11.21
CA ARG A 92 14.28 13.40 -12.10
C ARG A 92 12.99 12.95 -11.40
N PHE A 93 13.07 11.89 -10.62
CA PHE A 93 11.95 11.41 -9.81
C PHE A 93 11.51 12.46 -8.78
N ALA A 94 12.45 13.05 -8.05
CA ALA A 94 12.19 14.03 -7.00
C ALA A 94 11.42 15.28 -7.49
N LYS A 95 11.60 15.67 -8.77
CA LYS A 95 10.90 16.83 -9.36
C LYS A 95 9.37 16.71 -9.34
N HIS A 96 8.84 15.50 -9.38
CA HIS A 96 7.40 15.22 -9.46
C HIS A 96 6.88 14.47 -8.22
N PHE A 97 7.78 14.07 -7.33
CA PHE A 97 7.41 13.31 -6.14
C PHE A 97 6.75 14.23 -5.10
N PRO A 98 5.54 13.90 -4.61
CA PRO A 98 4.79 14.74 -3.68
C PRO A 98 5.26 14.57 -2.23
N GLY A 99 6.55 14.66 -1.99
CA GLY A 99 7.17 14.45 -0.69
C GLY A 99 8.64 14.83 -0.67
N SER A 100 9.40 14.29 0.26
CA SER A 100 10.85 14.46 0.35
C SER A 100 11.58 13.18 -0.01
N LEU A 101 12.78 13.34 -0.57
CA LEU A 101 13.71 12.27 -0.93
C LEU A 101 15.08 12.59 -0.35
N ALA A 102 15.63 11.67 0.44
CA ALA A 102 16.96 11.76 0.98
C ALA A 102 17.76 10.49 0.65
N ARG A 103 19.02 10.66 0.26
CA ARG A 103 19.97 9.57 0.03
C ARG A 103 21.13 9.70 0.99
N MET A 104 21.49 8.62 1.64
CA MET A 104 22.47 8.59 2.72
C MET A 104 23.32 7.34 2.65
N THR A 105 24.46 7.34 3.33
CA THR A 105 25.31 6.14 3.46
C THR A 105 26.02 6.09 4.81
N ASN A 106 26.24 4.89 5.30
CA ASN A 106 27.17 4.60 6.41
C ASN A 106 28.53 4.05 5.92
N GLY A 107 28.81 4.11 4.60
CA GLY A 107 30.01 3.57 3.97
C GLY A 107 29.86 2.13 3.48
N ARG A 108 28.98 1.32 4.08
CA ARG A 108 28.70 -0.07 3.67
C ARG A 108 27.38 -0.19 2.90
N GLN A 109 26.40 0.61 3.31
CA GLN A 109 25.05 0.59 2.78
C GLN A 109 24.68 1.97 2.23
N THR A 110 23.80 1.98 1.25
CA THR A 110 23.10 3.18 0.80
C THR A 110 21.66 3.09 1.23
N LEU A 111 21.20 4.10 1.94
CA LEU A 111 19.80 4.25 2.36
C LEU A 111 19.14 5.35 1.53
N VAL A 112 18.00 5.03 0.93
CA VAL A 112 17.11 6.01 0.30
C VAL A 112 15.85 6.09 1.14
N LEU A 113 15.55 7.29 1.63
CA LEU A 113 14.35 7.60 2.39
C LEU A 113 13.43 8.45 1.52
N ARG A 114 12.20 8.01 1.34
CA ARG A 114 11.11 8.76 0.71
C ARG A 114 10.05 9.02 1.76
N THR A 115 9.71 10.29 2.01
CA THR A 115 8.68 10.66 2.99
C THR A 115 7.52 11.31 2.27
N VAL A 116 6.30 10.87 2.53
CA VAL A 116 5.05 11.43 1.99
C VAL A 116 4.04 11.65 3.11
N ASN A 117 3.20 12.67 2.98
CA ASN A 117 2.14 13.01 3.93
C ASN A 117 0.72 12.73 3.38
N GLN A 118 0.64 12.29 2.13
CA GLN A 118 -0.60 11.83 1.50
C GLN A 118 -0.33 10.57 0.67
N ALA A 119 -1.33 9.70 0.56
CA ALA A 119 -1.22 8.50 -0.25
C ALA A 119 -0.96 8.86 -1.71
N THR A 120 0.02 8.21 -2.33
CA THR A 120 0.42 8.46 -3.71
C THR A 120 0.85 7.19 -4.42
N ARG A 121 0.46 7.04 -5.67
CA ARG A 121 0.93 5.93 -6.53
C ARG A 121 2.37 6.11 -7.01
N MET A 122 2.99 7.26 -6.75
CA MET A 122 4.40 7.48 -7.06
C MET A 122 5.34 6.75 -6.08
N LEU A 123 4.83 6.29 -4.94
CA LEU A 123 5.57 5.43 -4.03
C LEU A 123 5.44 3.98 -4.48
N HIS A 124 6.21 3.58 -5.49
CA HIS A 124 6.23 2.23 -6.05
C HIS A 124 7.37 1.38 -5.47
N PRO A 125 7.34 0.04 -5.65
CA PRO A 125 8.36 -0.88 -5.15
C PRO A 125 9.77 -0.55 -5.69
N ALA A 126 10.79 -0.78 -4.87
CA ALA A 126 12.17 -0.62 -5.31
C ALA A 126 12.53 -1.58 -6.44
N THR A 127 11.90 -2.77 -6.51
CA THR A 127 12.07 -3.71 -7.62
C THR A 127 11.81 -3.07 -8.98
N ASP A 128 10.80 -2.17 -9.08
CA ASP A 128 10.45 -1.51 -10.34
C ASP A 128 11.53 -0.49 -10.74
N CYS A 129 12.08 0.25 -9.76
CA CYS A 129 13.19 1.16 -9.99
C CYS A 129 14.43 0.40 -10.49
N TYR A 130 14.77 -0.72 -9.86
CA TYR A 130 15.92 -1.53 -10.25
C TYR A 130 15.73 -2.19 -11.61
N ARG A 131 14.53 -2.71 -11.93
CA ARG A 131 14.20 -3.21 -13.27
C ARG A 131 14.32 -2.11 -14.33
N GLY A 132 13.80 -0.92 -14.05
CA GLY A 132 13.92 0.26 -14.92
C GLY A 132 15.38 0.69 -15.17
N LEU A 133 16.29 0.41 -14.22
CA LEU A 133 17.74 0.61 -14.35
C LEU A 133 18.44 -0.56 -15.04
N GLY A 134 17.72 -1.58 -15.51
CA GLY A 134 18.27 -2.73 -16.23
C GLY A 134 18.86 -3.82 -15.32
N TYR A 135 18.49 -3.85 -14.04
CA TYR A 135 18.84 -4.95 -13.15
C TYR A 135 17.89 -6.13 -13.30
N ARG A 136 18.41 -7.34 -13.22
CA ARG A 136 17.66 -8.56 -13.02
C ARG A 136 17.40 -8.76 -11.53
N ILE A 137 16.15 -8.98 -11.15
CA ILE A 137 15.74 -9.21 -9.76
C ILE A 137 15.68 -10.70 -9.51
N VAL A 138 16.30 -11.15 -8.44
CA VAL A 138 16.31 -12.55 -8.00
C VAL A 138 16.16 -12.63 -6.48
N ASN A 139 15.77 -13.79 -5.96
CA ASN A 139 15.68 -14.08 -4.52
C ASN A 139 14.84 -13.06 -3.75
N GLU A 140 13.67 -12.73 -4.28
CA GLU A 140 12.74 -11.85 -3.60
C GLU A 140 12.01 -12.61 -2.48
N GLN A 141 12.12 -12.10 -1.24
CA GLN A 141 11.57 -12.73 -0.05
C GLN A 141 11.28 -11.72 1.07
N LEU A 142 10.48 -12.14 2.05
CA LEU A 142 10.28 -11.40 3.28
C LEU A 142 11.32 -11.86 4.31
N GLU A 143 12.00 -10.91 4.93
CA GLU A 143 13.00 -11.15 5.96
C GLU A 143 12.69 -10.34 7.21
N VAL A 144 13.04 -10.89 8.37
CA VAL A 144 13.05 -10.16 9.64
C VAL A 144 14.42 -9.55 9.83
N GLN A 145 14.48 -8.26 10.14
CA GLN A 145 15.73 -7.55 10.35
C GLN A 145 15.78 -6.93 11.74
N GLY A 146 16.92 -7.10 12.40
CA GLY A 146 17.18 -6.57 13.74
C GLY A 146 16.37 -7.24 14.84
N ASP A 147 16.46 -6.68 16.06
CA ASP A 147 15.79 -7.20 17.26
C ASP A 147 14.30 -6.84 17.30
N SER A 148 13.87 -5.90 16.46
CA SER A 148 12.50 -5.36 16.43
C SER A 148 11.47 -6.29 15.77
N GLN A 149 11.86 -7.47 15.28
CA GLN A 149 10.98 -8.37 14.51
C GLN A 149 10.36 -7.72 13.26
N ASP A 150 10.96 -6.65 12.77
CA ASP A 150 10.50 -5.89 11.63
C ASP A 150 10.65 -6.68 10.33
N ARG A 151 9.54 -6.83 9.61
CA ARG A 151 9.54 -7.49 8.31
C ARG A 151 9.94 -6.50 7.22
N TRP A 152 10.83 -6.96 6.35
CA TRP A 152 11.32 -6.27 5.17
C TRP A 152 11.13 -7.11 3.94
N ARG A 153 10.83 -6.51 2.81
CA ARG A 153 10.88 -7.15 1.51
C ARG A 153 12.29 -6.98 0.96
N CYS A 154 13.00 -8.08 0.77
CA CYS A 154 14.38 -8.08 0.31
C CYS A 154 14.50 -8.81 -1.02
N PHE A 155 15.43 -8.38 -1.87
CA PHE A 155 15.77 -9.01 -3.14
C PHE A 155 17.24 -8.76 -3.50
N VAL A 156 17.75 -9.51 -4.45
CA VAL A 156 19.07 -9.28 -5.04
C VAL A 156 18.89 -8.71 -6.45
N ALA A 157 19.48 -7.54 -6.69
CA ALA A 157 19.53 -6.90 -7.99
C ALA A 157 20.88 -7.16 -8.66
N GLN A 158 20.88 -7.75 -9.86
CA GLN A 158 22.09 -8.15 -10.59
C GLN A 158 22.21 -7.42 -11.92
N ARG A 159 23.36 -6.82 -12.18
CA ARG A 159 23.68 -6.16 -13.45
C ARG A 159 25.19 -6.12 -13.70
N ASN A 160 25.63 -6.53 -14.90
CA ASN A 160 27.05 -6.44 -15.33
C ASN A 160 28.02 -7.05 -14.32
N GLY A 161 27.72 -8.25 -13.81
CA GLY A 161 28.58 -8.95 -12.84
C GLY A 161 28.53 -8.38 -11.41
N ARG A 162 27.80 -7.29 -11.17
CA ARG A 162 27.61 -6.71 -9.84
C ARG A 162 26.29 -7.17 -9.26
N SER A 163 26.27 -7.45 -7.96
CA SER A 163 25.08 -7.81 -7.20
C SER A 163 24.90 -6.85 -6.03
N VAL A 164 23.65 -6.46 -5.80
CA VAL A 164 23.28 -5.59 -4.68
C VAL A 164 22.07 -6.22 -3.98
N ARG A 165 22.17 -6.46 -2.68
CA ARG A 165 21.00 -6.82 -1.86
C ARG A 165 20.23 -5.55 -1.52
N VAL A 166 18.94 -5.55 -1.81
CA VAL A 166 18.06 -4.40 -1.57
C VAL A 166 16.92 -4.85 -0.67
N CYS A 167 16.68 -4.10 0.41
CA CYS A 167 15.57 -4.33 1.32
C CYS A 167 14.72 -3.07 1.41
N GLU A 168 13.41 -3.22 1.40
CA GLU A 168 12.47 -2.11 1.47
C GLU A 168 11.35 -2.34 2.49
N ARG A 169 10.87 -1.24 3.08
CA ARG A 169 9.76 -1.19 4.01
C ARG A 169 9.15 0.21 4.03
N ILE A 170 7.84 0.30 4.20
CA ILE A 170 7.14 1.55 4.47
C ILE A 170 6.68 1.52 5.93
N VAL A 171 6.83 2.64 6.63
CA VAL A 171 6.41 2.77 8.04
C VAL A 171 5.50 3.99 8.15
N ASP A 172 4.37 3.83 8.82
CA ASP A 172 3.43 4.92 9.11
C ASP A 172 3.81 5.71 10.38
N ALA A 173 3.03 6.74 10.68
CA ALA A 173 3.27 7.60 11.85
C ALA A 173 3.17 6.86 13.20
N ARG A 174 2.50 5.70 13.24
CA ARG A 174 2.34 4.86 14.44
C ARG A 174 3.37 3.73 14.53
N GLY A 175 4.29 3.64 13.55
CA GLY A 175 5.29 2.58 13.48
C GLY A 175 4.80 1.30 12.80
N GLN A 176 3.57 1.26 12.26
CA GLN A 176 3.08 0.13 11.49
C GLN A 176 3.87 -0.01 10.20
N GLY A 177 4.43 -1.21 9.94
CA GLY A 177 5.23 -1.49 8.76
C GLY A 177 4.46 -2.18 7.65
N PHE A 178 4.77 -1.82 6.41
CA PHE A 178 4.27 -2.44 5.19
C PHE A 178 5.45 -2.88 4.33
N THR A 179 5.37 -4.10 3.82
CA THR A 179 6.36 -4.67 2.89
C THR A 179 5.85 -4.67 1.44
N ASP A 180 4.61 -4.24 1.22
CA ASP A 180 3.97 -4.11 -0.08
C ASP A 180 3.38 -2.71 -0.26
N THR A 181 3.72 -2.05 -1.36
CA THR A 181 3.30 -0.68 -1.65
C THR A 181 1.80 -0.57 -1.98
N SER A 182 1.21 -1.63 -2.55
CA SER A 182 -0.23 -1.66 -2.83
C SER A 182 -1.02 -1.82 -1.55
N ALA A 183 -0.60 -2.73 -0.65
CA ALA A 183 -1.22 -2.89 0.66
C ALA A 183 -1.15 -1.59 1.49
N TRP A 184 0.02 -0.92 1.50
CA TRP A 184 0.17 0.39 2.10
C TRP A 184 -0.79 1.43 1.50
N TYR A 185 -0.85 1.52 0.16
CA TYR A 185 -1.68 2.50 -0.53
C TYR A 185 -3.17 2.34 -0.16
N TRP A 186 -3.68 1.12 -0.21
CA TRP A 186 -5.08 0.84 0.11
C TRP A 186 -5.39 1.03 1.59
N ALA A 187 -4.48 0.64 2.51
CA ALA A 187 -4.62 0.91 3.94
C ALA A 187 -4.67 2.43 4.23
N SER A 188 -3.86 3.21 3.50
CA SER A 188 -3.85 4.67 3.61
C SER A 188 -5.14 5.31 3.10
N ILE A 189 -5.65 4.88 1.94
CA ILE A 189 -6.93 5.35 1.38
C ILE A 189 -8.12 4.96 2.27
N ALA A 190 -8.08 3.77 2.87
CA ALA A 190 -9.10 3.30 3.79
C ALA A 190 -9.02 3.91 5.21
N GLY A 191 -8.07 4.82 5.46
CA GLY A 191 -7.86 5.43 6.79
C GLY A 191 -7.29 4.49 7.86
N GLN A 192 -6.84 3.29 7.48
CA GLN A 192 -6.26 2.30 8.37
C GLN A 192 -4.80 2.59 8.70
N SER A 193 -4.11 3.37 7.87
CA SER A 193 -2.75 3.84 8.07
C SER A 193 -2.68 5.35 7.92
N GLN A 194 -1.92 6.02 8.77
CA GLN A 194 -1.84 7.48 8.83
C GLN A 194 -0.41 7.97 8.59
N GLY A 195 -0.30 9.02 7.77
CA GLY A 195 0.99 9.69 7.50
C GLY A 195 1.45 10.59 8.66
N PRO A 196 2.67 11.11 8.57
CA PRO A 196 3.59 10.94 7.46
C PRO A 196 4.14 9.50 7.36
N TRP A 197 4.28 9.00 6.13
CA TRP A 197 4.87 7.68 5.87
C TRP A 197 6.31 7.81 5.42
N LYS A 198 7.16 6.92 5.92
CA LYS A 198 8.58 6.80 5.56
C LYS A 198 8.82 5.50 4.82
N ALA A 199 9.19 5.58 3.55
CA ALA A 199 9.58 4.43 2.76
C ALA A 199 11.10 4.33 2.72
N PHE A 200 11.62 3.30 3.35
CA PHE A 200 13.03 2.98 3.41
C PHE A 200 13.40 2.01 2.30
N THR A 201 14.52 2.28 1.64
CA THR A 201 15.17 1.35 0.71
C THR A 201 16.65 1.29 1.08
N VAL A 202 17.12 0.13 1.49
CA VAL A 202 18.51 -0.11 1.92
C VAL A 202 19.19 -0.99 0.89
N ALA A 203 20.26 -0.51 0.29
CA ALA A 203 21.06 -1.21 -0.70
C ALA A 203 22.45 -1.56 -0.12
N THR A 204 22.79 -2.84 -0.14
CA THR A 204 24.06 -3.39 0.35
C THR A 204 24.76 -4.09 -0.81
N PRO A 205 25.95 -3.66 -1.25
CA PRO A 205 26.78 -4.39 -2.22
C PRO A 205 27.10 -5.79 -1.72
N LEU A 206 27.07 -6.78 -2.65
CA LEU A 206 27.43 -8.19 -2.39
C LEU A 206 28.75 -8.54 -3.05
#